data_9e254e4937d78afcb08feb2cdcc8aec8
#
_entry.id   9e254e4937d78afcb08feb2cdcc8aec8
#
_cell.length_a   1.000
_cell.length_b   1.000
_cell.length_c   1.000
_cell.angle_alpha   90.00
_cell.angle_beta   90.00
_cell.angle_gamma   90.00
#
_symmetry.space_group_name_H-M   'P 1'
#
loop_
_entity.id
_entity.type
_entity.pdbx_description
1 polymer ?
#
loop_
_entity_poly.entity_id
_entity_poly.type
_entity_poly.pdbx_seq_one_letter_code
_entity_poly.pdbx_strand_id
1 'polypeptide(L)'
;MNIKTLGNKIKGNPSVAGGTVFSILIIIGIGHFLNDMIQSVVPSIYPILKDKFGFSFAQIGIITFVFQISSSILQPLTGLYADRHPRPYSLSVGMCFTLVGLLLLAVASSYALILLSVAVIGIGSSVFHPEASRVAQMASGGRKSLAQSIFQVGGNGGSALGPLLAAAIVLPFGQGAISWFALAAIFAAVLLLRVGYWYSARLAYQMRNNIPAPQPNTSISRRRKYWALLILVLLIFSKYFYTACMTSYFTFFLI
;
A
#
# COMPACT_ATOMS: atom_id res chain seq x y z
N MET A 1 -3.47 -12.02 -26.17
CA MET A 1 -4.95 -11.92 -26.11
C MET A 1 -5.38 -10.66 -26.87
N ASN A 2 -6.17 -10.80 -27.91
CA ASN A 2 -6.42 -9.76 -28.93
C ASN A 2 -7.36 -8.67 -28.36
N ILE A 3 -6.95 -7.39 -28.47
CA ILE A 3 -7.69 -6.20 -27.97
C ILE A 3 -9.13 -6.14 -28.51
N LYS A 4 -9.40 -6.67 -29.71
CA LYS A 4 -10.74 -6.73 -30.31
C LYS A 4 -11.70 -7.70 -29.60
N THR A 5 -11.21 -8.81 -29.05
CA THR A 5 -12.02 -9.78 -28.30
C THR A 5 -12.38 -9.29 -26.89
N LEU A 6 -11.50 -8.49 -26.26
CA LEU A 6 -11.82 -7.78 -25.03
C LEU A 6 -12.93 -6.73 -25.25
N GLY A 7 -12.90 -6.02 -26.39
CA GLY A 7 -13.86 -4.97 -26.72
C GLY A 7 -15.31 -5.43 -26.84
N ASN A 8 -15.57 -6.66 -27.30
CA ASN A 8 -16.93 -7.18 -27.46
C ASN A 8 -17.55 -7.68 -26.13
N LYS A 9 -16.75 -8.18 -25.19
CA LYS A 9 -17.20 -8.52 -23.84
C LYS A 9 -17.55 -7.31 -22.96
N ILE A 10 -17.08 -6.12 -23.34
CA ILE A 10 -17.21 -4.88 -22.54
C ILE A 10 -18.50 -4.12 -22.87
N LYS A 11 -19.15 -4.39 -24.02
CA LYS A 11 -20.33 -3.65 -24.51
C LYS A 11 -21.58 -3.66 -23.63
N GLY A 12 -21.60 -4.46 -22.57
CA GLY A 12 -22.74 -4.59 -21.66
C GLY A 12 -22.42 -4.64 -20.17
N ASN A 13 -21.17 -4.37 -19.76
CA ASN A 13 -20.83 -4.52 -18.34
C ASN A 13 -20.91 -3.14 -17.64
N PRO A 14 -21.97 -2.87 -16.84
CA PRO A 14 -22.14 -1.60 -16.13
C PRO A 14 -20.98 -1.28 -15.19
N SER A 15 -20.19 -2.27 -14.76
CA SER A 15 -19.00 -2.09 -13.91
C SER A 15 -17.87 -1.33 -14.62
N VAL A 16 -17.89 -1.26 -15.96
CA VAL A 16 -16.90 -0.53 -16.74
C VAL A 16 -17.42 0.86 -17.14
N ALA A 17 -18.73 1.05 -17.16
CA ALA A 17 -19.39 2.26 -17.69
C ALA A 17 -19.56 3.42 -16.69
N GLY A 18 -19.21 3.27 -15.39
CA GLY A 18 -19.22 4.40 -14.45
C GLY A 18 -19.97 4.20 -13.12
N GLY A 19 -20.60 3.03 -12.89
CA GLY A 19 -21.21 2.68 -11.60
C GLY A 19 -20.17 2.31 -10.53
N THR A 20 -20.61 2.27 -9.25
CA THR A 20 -19.79 1.79 -8.15
C THR A 20 -19.51 0.29 -8.31
N VAL A 21 -18.23 -0.10 -8.30
CA VAL A 21 -17.81 -1.49 -8.46
C VAL A 21 -17.35 -2.03 -7.12
N PHE A 22 -18.29 -2.49 -6.30
CA PHE A 22 -18.02 -2.97 -4.94
C PHE A 22 -17.02 -4.12 -4.88
N SER A 23 -17.03 -5.04 -5.84
CA SER A 23 -16.06 -6.14 -5.90
C SER A 23 -14.61 -5.63 -5.99
N ILE A 24 -14.36 -4.60 -6.78
CA ILE A 24 -13.03 -3.97 -6.88
C ILE A 24 -12.68 -3.22 -5.59
N LEU A 25 -13.63 -2.50 -5.00
CA LEU A 25 -13.41 -1.80 -3.73
C LEU A 25 -13.06 -2.76 -2.60
N ILE A 26 -13.76 -3.90 -2.50
CA ILE A 26 -13.47 -4.94 -1.51
C ILE A 26 -12.09 -5.54 -1.75
N ILE A 27 -11.76 -5.88 -3.00
CA ILE A 27 -10.43 -6.43 -3.34
C ILE A 27 -9.33 -5.44 -2.98
N ILE A 28 -9.50 -4.16 -3.27
CA ILE A 28 -8.55 -3.11 -2.91
C ILE A 28 -8.44 -2.97 -1.37
N GLY A 29 -9.56 -3.03 -0.66
CA GLY A 29 -9.56 -3.02 0.80
C GLY A 29 -8.82 -4.21 1.41
N ILE A 30 -9.03 -5.43 0.88
CA ILE A 30 -8.28 -6.63 1.29
C ILE A 30 -6.80 -6.51 0.91
N GLY A 31 -6.49 -6.02 -0.28
CA GLY A 31 -5.11 -5.77 -0.71
C GLY A 31 -4.39 -4.79 0.22
N HIS A 32 -5.08 -3.71 0.64
CA HIS A 32 -4.55 -2.74 1.59
C HIS A 32 -4.34 -3.36 2.98
N PHE A 33 -5.32 -4.15 3.45
CA PHE A 33 -5.19 -4.90 4.69
C PHE A 33 -3.94 -5.80 4.70
N LEU A 34 -3.73 -6.59 3.65
CA LEU A 34 -2.59 -7.49 3.55
C LEU A 34 -1.25 -6.73 3.43
N ASN A 35 -1.22 -5.66 2.64
CA ASN A 35 -0.04 -4.82 2.49
C ASN A 35 0.39 -4.20 3.83
N ASP A 36 -0.54 -3.58 4.55
CA ASP A 36 -0.23 -2.87 5.80
C ASP A 36 0.01 -3.85 6.96
N MET A 37 -0.64 -5.01 6.95
CA MET A 37 -0.33 -6.12 7.86
C MET A 37 1.13 -6.53 7.71
N ILE A 38 1.59 -6.78 6.49
CA ILE A 38 2.99 -7.15 6.22
C ILE A 38 3.94 -6.03 6.63
N GLN A 39 3.62 -4.78 6.31
CA GLN A 39 4.48 -3.66 6.67
C GLN A 39 4.63 -3.47 8.17
N SER A 40 3.56 -3.67 8.93
CA SER A 40 3.60 -3.53 10.39
C SER A 40 4.31 -4.68 11.10
N VAL A 41 4.49 -5.84 10.43
CA VAL A 41 5.38 -6.92 10.92
C VAL A 41 6.84 -6.45 10.98
N VAL A 42 7.31 -5.63 10.03
CA VAL A 42 8.73 -5.22 9.95
C VAL A 42 9.22 -4.54 11.24
N PRO A 43 8.60 -3.46 11.75
CA PRO A 43 9.04 -2.87 13.01
C PRO A 43 8.80 -3.80 14.23
N SER A 44 7.81 -4.69 14.17
CA SER A 44 7.48 -5.59 15.28
C SER A 44 8.55 -6.66 15.52
N ILE A 45 9.39 -6.94 14.53
CA ILE A 45 10.48 -7.92 14.65
C ILE A 45 11.83 -7.28 14.99
N TYR A 46 11.93 -5.97 15.16
CA TYR A 46 13.19 -5.31 15.49
C TYR A 46 13.85 -5.82 16.78
N PRO A 47 13.14 -6.13 17.86
CA PRO A 47 13.75 -6.75 19.04
C PRO A 47 14.44 -8.07 18.70
N ILE A 48 13.79 -8.93 17.92
CA ILE A 48 14.35 -10.24 17.51
C ILE A 48 15.62 -10.06 16.68
N LEU A 49 15.61 -9.11 15.72
CA LEU A 49 16.80 -8.81 14.91
C LEU A 49 17.92 -8.21 15.76
N LYS A 50 17.57 -7.32 16.70
CA LYS A 50 18.54 -6.71 17.62
C LYS A 50 19.24 -7.77 18.46
N ASP A 51 18.49 -8.67 19.06
CA ASP A 51 19.03 -9.71 19.95
C ASP A 51 19.84 -10.74 19.15
N LYS A 52 19.34 -11.17 17.99
CA LYS A 52 20.01 -12.16 17.15
C LYS A 52 21.35 -11.68 16.58
N PHE A 53 21.44 -10.43 16.17
CA PHE A 53 22.62 -9.89 15.48
C PHE A 53 23.44 -8.93 16.34
N GLY A 54 23.04 -8.68 17.58
CA GLY A 54 23.72 -7.73 18.47
C GLY A 54 23.66 -6.28 17.99
N PHE A 55 22.58 -5.87 17.30
CA PHE A 55 22.49 -4.53 16.74
C PHE A 55 22.35 -3.46 17.81
N SER A 56 23.03 -2.34 17.61
CA SER A 56 22.81 -1.12 18.38
C SER A 56 21.45 -0.49 18.05
N PHE A 57 20.92 0.36 18.94
CA PHE A 57 19.72 1.14 18.64
C PHE A 57 19.89 2.06 17.43
N ALA A 58 21.11 2.57 17.18
CA ALA A 58 21.40 3.36 15.99
C ALA A 58 21.22 2.54 14.70
N GLN A 59 21.66 1.28 14.69
CA GLN A 59 21.47 0.38 13.54
C GLN A 59 20.00 0.05 13.30
N ILE A 60 19.22 -0.17 14.37
CA ILE A 60 17.75 -0.32 14.27
C ILE A 60 17.11 0.96 13.71
N GLY A 61 17.57 2.13 14.16
CA GLY A 61 17.13 3.42 13.63
C GLY A 61 17.40 3.56 12.12
N ILE A 62 18.56 3.10 11.64
CA ILE A 62 18.89 3.11 10.21
C ILE A 62 18.00 2.13 9.44
N ILE A 63 17.70 0.93 9.97
CA ILE A 63 16.74 0.00 9.35
C ILE A 63 15.38 0.68 9.19
N THR A 64 14.89 1.32 10.25
CA THR A 64 13.63 2.08 10.22
C THR A 64 13.67 3.20 9.20
N PHE A 65 14.76 3.96 9.16
CA PHE A 65 14.95 5.08 8.23
C PHE A 65 14.93 4.62 6.76
N VAL A 66 15.67 3.56 6.42
CA VAL A 66 15.68 2.97 5.08
C VAL A 66 14.29 2.48 4.68
N PHE A 67 13.59 1.78 5.59
CA PHE A 67 12.22 1.34 5.36
C PHE A 67 11.28 2.52 5.10
N GLN A 68 11.32 3.56 5.94
CA GLN A 68 10.43 4.73 5.82
C GLN A 68 10.74 5.57 4.56
N ILE A 69 12.01 5.76 4.20
CA ILE A 69 12.36 6.44 2.95
C ILE A 69 11.80 5.69 1.75
N SER A 70 12.06 4.38 1.68
CA SER A 70 11.63 3.57 0.53
C SER A 70 10.11 3.43 0.46
N SER A 71 9.41 3.36 1.60
CA SER A 71 7.95 3.21 1.63
C SER A 71 7.18 4.51 1.50
N SER A 72 7.71 5.64 1.99
CA SER A 72 6.94 6.88 2.09
C SER A 72 7.43 7.97 1.15
N ILE A 73 8.75 8.21 1.07
CA ILE A 73 9.30 9.29 0.22
C ILE A 73 9.18 8.96 -1.27
N LEU A 74 9.20 7.69 -1.63
CA LEU A 74 8.98 7.27 -3.03
C LEU A 74 7.50 7.37 -3.46
N GLN A 75 6.52 7.41 -2.55
CA GLN A 75 5.09 7.47 -2.91
C GLN A 75 4.72 8.66 -3.81
N PRO A 76 5.13 9.91 -3.52
CA PRO A 76 4.86 11.02 -4.42
C PRO A 76 5.44 10.82 -5.82
N LEU A 77 6.63 10.25 -5.93
CA LEU A 77 7.29 10.00 -7.21
C LEU A 77 6.56 8.91 -8.00
N THR A 78 6.21 7.80 -7.36
CA THR A 78 5.43 6.71 -7.97
C THR A 78 4.04 7.17 -8.36
N GLY A 79 3.38 7.98 -7.51
CA GLY A 79 2.07 8.58 -7.81
C GLY A 79 2.11 9.49 -9.04
N LEU A 80 3.05 10.42 -9.09
CA LEU A 80 3.23 11.32 -10.24
C LEU A 80 3.56 10.57 -11.53
N TYR A 81 4.36 9.50 -11.45
CA TYR A 81 4.65 8.66 -12.60
C TYR A 81 3.40 7.91 -13.07
N ALA A 82 2.66 7.31 -12.14
CA ALA A 82 1.46 6.55 -12.44
C ALA A 82 0.32 7.41 -13.00
N ASP A 83 0.23 8.68 -12.58
CA ASP A 83 -0.76 9.64 -13.13
C ASP A 83 -0.51 9.91 -14.62
N ARG A 84 0.76 9.94 -15.04
CA ARG A 84 1.15 10.16 -16.43
C ARG A 84 1.17 8.88 -17.25
N HIS A 85 1.52 7.76 -16.64
CA HIS A 85 1.73 6.46 -17.26
C HIS A 85 0.92 5.38 -16.53
N PRO A 86 -0.41 5.31 -16.73
CA PRO A 86 -1.25 4.33 -16.08
C PRO A 86 -0.77 2.89 -16.35
N ARG A 87 -0.46 2.15 -15.29
CA ARG A 87 0.03 0.76 -15.36
C ARG A 87 -0.93 -0.16 -14.62
N PRO A 88 -1.86 -0.84 -15.30
CA PRO A 88 -2.93 -1.62 -14.67
C PRO A 88 -2.46 -2.69 -13.68
N TYR A 89 -1.26 -3.23 -13.87
CA TYR A 89 -0.71 -4.32 -13.04
C TYR A 89 0.31 -3.86 -12.00
N SER A 90 0.50 -2.54 -11.82
CA SER A 90 1.46 -1.98 -10.87
C SER A 90 1.23 -2.45 -9.43
N LEU A 91 -0.03 -2.62 -9.01
CA LEU A 91 -0.37 -3.14 -7.68
C LEU A 91 0.17 -4.55 -7.44
N SER A 92 -0.02 -5.46 -8.41
CA SER A 92 0.50 -6.82 -8.31
C SER A 92 2.02 -6.85 -8.34
N VAL A 93 2.64 -6.00 -9.18
CA VAL A 93 4.10 -5.84 -9.23
C VAL A 93 4.64 -5.31 -7.90
N GLY A 94 3.99 -4.31 -7.30
CA GLY A 94 4.34 -3.81 -5.96
C GLY A 94 4.32 -4.92 -4.91
N MET A 95 3.28 -5.78 -4.91
CA MET A 95 3.20 -6.93 -4.01
C MET A 95 4.28 -7.99 -4.28
N CYS A 96 4.74 -8.15 -5.52
CA CYS A 96 5.88 -9.02 -5.83
C CYS A 96 7.19 -8.46 -5.23
N PHE A 97 7.41 -7.15 -5.24
CA PHE A 97 8.54 -6.54 -4.53
C PHE A 97 8.45 -6.81 -3.03
N THR A 98 7.28 -6.62 -2.43
CA THR A 98 7.05 -6.94 -1.01
C THR A 98 7.34 -8.41 -0.71
N LEU A 99 6.87 -9.34 -1.56
CA LEU A 99 7.15 -10.77 -1.46
C LEU A 99 8.66 -11.08 -1.46
N VAL A 100 9.38 -10.54 -2.45
CA VAL A 100 10.83 -10.73 -2.56
C VAL A 100 11.54 -10.17 -1.33
N GLY A 101 11.18 -8.97 -0.89
CA GLY A 101 11.75 -8.37 0.31
C GLY A 101 11.50 -9.18 1.59
N LEU A 102 10.29 -9.76 1.75
CA LEU A 102 9.98 -10.66 2.89
C LEU A 102 10.84 -11.93 2.87
N LEU A 103 10.99 -12.57 1.71
CA LEU A 103 11.81 -13.77 1.58
C LEU A 103 13.28 -13.47 1.85
N LEU A 104 13.80 -12.34 1.35
CA LEU A 104 15.15 -11.88 1.67
C LEU A 104 15.30 -11.61 3.17
N LEU A 105 14.32 -10.97 3.81
CA LEU A 105 14.35 -10.68 5.25
C LEU A 105 14.32 -11.96 6.09
N ALA A 106 13.56 -12.97 5.66
CA ALA A 106 13.48 -14.26 6.37
C ALA A 106 14.82 -14.99 6.41
N VAL A 107 15.63 -14.87 5.36
CA VAL A 107 16.95 -15.55 5.24
C VAL A 107 18.13 -14.62 5.49
N ALA A 108 17.88 -13.36 5.85
CA ALA A 108 18.94 -12.38 6.02
C ALA A 108 19.91 -12.78 7.13
N SER A 109 21.20 -12.84 6.78
CA SER A 109 22.30 -13.20 7.67
C SER A 109 23.27 -12.04 7.96
N SER A 110 23.07 -10.91 7.30
CA SER A 110 23.91 -9.72 7.46
C SER A 110 23.08 -8.44 7.55
N TYR A 111 23.66 -7.42 8.16
CA TYR A 111 23.05 -6.10 8.26
C TYR A 111 22.69 -5.49 6.90
N ALA A 112 23.61 -5.61 5.92
CA ALA A 112 23.38 -5.12 4.57
C ALA A 112 22.19 -5.81 3.89
N LEU A 113 22.03 -7.12 4.08
CA LEU A 113 20.91 -7.87 3.52
C LEU A 113 19.59 -7.50 4.18
N ILE A 114 19.59 -7.20 5.49
CA ILE A 114 18.39 -6.68 6.19
C ILE A 114 18.01 -5.30 5.61
N LEU A 115 18.97 -4.38 5.44
CA LEU A 115 18.71 -3.07 4.83
C LEU A 115 18.13 -3.20 3.42
N LEU A 116 18.72 -4.08 2.59
CA LEU A 116 18.21 -4.36 1.25
C LEU A 116 16.77 -4.91 1.30
N SER A 117 16.52 -5.86 2.21
CA SER A 117 15.21 -6.49 2.35
C SER A 117 14.12 -5.47 2.69
N VAL A 118 14.35 -4.62 3.70
CA VAL A 118 13.37 -3.61 4.09
C VAL A 118 13.21 -2.51 3.04
N ALA A 119 14.29 -2.18 2.30
CA ALA A 119 14.19 -1.26 1.17
C ALA A 119 13.29 -1.82 0.06
N VAL A 120 13.44 -3.09 -0.28
CA VAL A 120 12.62 -3.77 -1.31
C VAL A 120 11.16 -3.87 -0.87
N ILE A 121 10.87 -4.19 0.41
CA ILE A 121 9.52 -4.16 0.97
C ILE A 121 8.93 -2.75 0.83
N GLY A 122 9.71 -1.72 1.21
CA GLY A 122 9.29 -0.34 1.13
C GLY A 122 8.99 0.13 -0.29
N ILE A 123 9.80 -0.26 -1.29
CA ILE A 123 9.54 0.03 -2.71
C ILE A 123 8.19 -0.56 -3.13
N GLY A 124 7.90 -1.82 -2.77
CA GLY A 124 6.61 -2.45 -3.05
C GLY A 124 5.43 -1.62 -2.52
N SER A 125 5.53 -1.18 -1.28
CA SER A 125 4.55 -0.35 -0.61
C SER A 125 4.39 1.05 -1.25
N SER A 126 5.51 1.66 -1.66
CA SER A 126 5.49 2.99 -2.29
C SER A 126 4.69 3.03 -3.59
N VAL A 127 4.66 1.91 -4.32
CA VAL A 127 3.82 1.74 -5.52
C VAL A 127 2.37 1.47 -5.13
N PHE A 128 2.14 0.67 -4.07
CA PHE A 128 0.82 0.20 -3.70
C PHE A 128 -0.13 1.33 -3.29
N HIS A 129 0.26 2.19 -2.34
CA HIS A 129 -0.65 3.17 -1.72
C HIS A 129 -1.25 4.17 -2.72
N PRO A 130 -0.47 4.89 -3.56
CA PRO A 130 -1.03 5.86 -4.49
C PRO A 130 -1.89 5.18 -5.57
N GLU A 131 -1.45 4.03 -6.10
CA GLU A 131 -2.21 3.32 -7.13
C GLU A 131 -3.50 2.70 -6.60
N ALA A 132 -3.47 2.08 -5.41
CA ALA A 132 -4.65 1.49 -4.80
C ALA A 132 -5.71 2.56 -4.48
N SER A 133 -5.30 3.70 -3.93
CA SER A 133 -6.20 4.85 -3.70
C SER A 133 -6.80 5.37 -5.00
N ARG A 134 -6.00 5.48 -6.07
CA ARG A 134 -6.47 5.89 -7.40
C ARG A 134 -7.49 4.91 -7.98
N VAL A 135 -7.21 3.60 -7.92
CA VAL A 135 -8.13 2.57 -8.40
C VAL A 135 -9.43 2.56 -7.59
N ALA A 136 -9.35 2.73 -6.26
CA ALA A 136 -10.53 2.86 -5.41
C ALA A 136 -11.41 4.06 -5.83
N GLN A 137 -10.79 5.20 -6.13
CA GLN A 137 -11.52 6.36 -6.65
C GLN A 137 -12.18 6.10 -8.01
N MET A 138 -11.51 5.40 -8.92
CA MET A 138 -12.08 5.02 -10.23
C MET A 138 -13.24 4.03 -10.08
N ALA A 139 -13.17 3.11 -9.13
CA ALA A 139 -14.22 2.14 -8.85
C ALA A 139 -15.38 2.69 -8.02
N SER A 140 -15.25 3.93 -7.52
CA SER A 140 -16.23 4.55 -6.60
C SER A 140 -17.58 4.88 -7.23
N GLY A 141 -17.65 5.05 -8.56
CA GLY A 141 -18.88 5.49 -9.23
C GLY A 141 -19.44 6.81 -8.69
N GLY A 142 -18.55 7.73 -8.28
CA GLY A 142 -18.92 9.01 -7.64
C GLY A 142 -18.97 8.97 -6.11
N ARG A 143 -19.05 7.79 -5.48
CA ARG A 143 -19.06 7.62 -4.02
C ARG A 143 -17.63 7.59 -3.44
N LYS A 144 -16.86 8.65 -3.67
CA LYS A 144 -15.43 8.70 -3.33
C LYS A 144 -15.16 8.49 -1.83
N SER A 145 -16.00 9.07 -0.96
CA SER A 145 -15.84 8.90 0.50
C SER A 145 -16.03 7.44 0.93
N LEU A 146 -17.03 6.74 0.38
CA LEU A 146 -17.25 5.32 0.67
C LEU A 146 -16.06 4.47 0.22
N ALA A 147 -15.57 4.71 -1.01
CA ALA A 147 -14.41 3.99 -1.54
C ALA A 147 -13.16 4.20 -0.66
N GLN A 148 -12.93 5.44 -0.23
CA GLN A 148 -11.81 5.78 0.65
C GLN A 148 -11.99 5.18 2.06
N SER A 149 -13.22 5.11 2.58
CA SER A 149 -13.49 4.47 3.88
C SER A 149 -13.19 2.97 3.83
N ILE A 150 -13.63 2.25 2.79
CA ILE A 150 -13.35 0.82 2.63
C ILE A 150 -11.83 0.59 2.54
N PHE A 151 -11.15 1.42 1.75
CA PHE A 151 -9.69 1.38 1.61
C PHE A 151 -9.00 1.57 2.98
N GLN A 152 -9.39 2.60 3.73
CA GLN A 152 -8.77 2.98 5.01
C GLN A 152 -9.04 1.94 6.13
N VAL A 153 -10.25 1.37 6.17
CA VAL A 153 -10.58 0.29 7.11
C VAL A 153 -9.67 -0.92 6.87
N GLY A 154 -9.42 -1.26 5.59
CA GLY A 154 -8.46 -2.31 5.23
C GLY A 154 -7.08 -2.03 5.82
N GLY A 155 -6.47 -0.89 5.51
CA GLY A 155 -5.12 -0.54 5.98
C GLY A 155 -5.01 -0.50 7.51
N ASN A 156 -5.95 0.17 8.19
CA ASN A 156 -5.95 0.25 9.65
C ASN A 156 -6.09 -1.14 10.30
N GLY A 157 -6.98 -2.01 9.74
CA GLY A 157 -7.13 -3.39 10.22
C GLY A 157 -5.85 -4.21 10.03
N GLY A 158 -5.19 -4.07 8.89
CA GLY A 158 -3.91 -4.72 8.62
C GLY A 158 -2.81 -4.27 9.57
N SER A 159 -2.65 -2.96 9.74
CA SER A 159 -1.67 -2.38 10.66
C SER A 159 -1.88 -2.81 12.11
N ALA A 160 -3.12 -3.03 12.53
CA ALA A 160 -3.43 -3.51 13.87
C ALA A 160 -3.13 -5.01 14.04
N LEU A 161 -3.39 -5.82 13.00
CA LEU A 161 -3.20 -7.27 13.06
C LEU A 161 -1.73 -7.69 12.93
N GLY A 162 -0.92 -6.95 12.16
CA GLY A 162 0.46 -7.32 11.88
C GLY A 162 1.33 -7.56 13.12
N PRO A 163 1.36 -6.66 14.11
CA PRO A 163 2.11 -6.88 15.34
C PRO A 163 1.66 -8.12 16.12
N LEU A 164 0.35 -8.39 16.15
CA LEU A 164 -0.20 -9.58 16.81
C LEU A 164 0.27 -10.87 16.13
N LEU A 165 0.25 -10.89 14.80
CA LEU A 165 0.76 -12.02 14.02
C LEU A 165 2.28 -12.17 14.13
N ALA A 166 3.04 -11.05 14.19
CA ALA A 166 4.46 -11.09 14.45
C ALA A 166 4.77 -11.72 15.82
N ALA A 167 4.02 -11.35 16.86
CA ALA A 167 4.15 -11.92 18.18
C ALA A 167 3.76 -13.41 18.23
N ALA A 168 2.71 -13.81 17.50
CA ALA A 168 2.25 -15.19 17.51
C ALA A 168 3.10 -16.13 16.63
N ILE A 169 3.71 -15.61 15.56
CA ILE A 169 4.41 -16.44 14.56
C ILE A 169 5.92 -16.21 14.63
N VAL A 170 6.38 -14.96 14.58
CA VAL A 170 7.83 -14.71 14.46
C VAL A 170 8.54 -14.81 15.82
N LEU A 171 7.90 -14.37 16.89
CA LEU A 171 8.51 -14.45 18.21
C LEU A 171 8.84 -15.89 18.66
N PRO A 172 7.93 -16.89 18.55
CA PRO A 172 8.24 -18.27 18.94
C PRO A 172 9.09 -19.04 17.92
N PHE A 173 8.95 -18.76 16.62
CA PHE A 173 9.62 -19.53 15.57
C PHE A 173 10.83 -18.82 14.96
N GLY A 174 11.12 -17.60 15.39
CA GLY A 174 12.29 -16.82 14.97
C GLY A 174 12.16 -16.21 13.59
N GLN A 175 13.24 -15.58 13.13
CA GLN A 175 13.31 -14.79 11.90
C GLN A 175 12.82 -15.55 10.65
N GLY A 176 13.13 -16.84 10.53
CA GLY A 176 12.72 -17.64 9.35
C GLY A 176 11.20 -17.71 9.17
N ALA A 177 10.44 -17.59 10.26
CA ALA A 177 8.98 -17.60 10.23
C ALA A 177 8.36 -16.37 9.52
N ILE A 178 9.14 -15.33 9.23
CA ILE A 178 8.73 -14.21 8.35
C ILE A 178 8.30 -14.72 6.98
N SER A 179 8.86 -15.83 6.51
CA SER A 179 8.48 -16.46 5.24
C SER A 179 7.01 -16.86 5.16
N TRP A 180 6.32 -17.10 6.28
CA TRP A 180 4.88 -17.38 6.28
C TRP A 180 4.05 -16.20 5.76
N PHE A 181 4.52 -14.96 5.97
CA PHE A 181 3.86 -13.77 5.43
C PHE A 181 4.00 -13.67 3.90
N ALA A 182 4.93 -14.42 3.29
CA ALA A 182 5.02 -14.55 1.85
C ALA A 182 3.74 -15.16 1.23
N LEU A 183 3.05 -16.06 1.94
CA LEU A 183 1.77 -16.60 1.51
C LEU A 183 0.69 -15.50 1.39
N ALA A 184 0.67 -14.58 2.35
CA ALA A 184 -0.22 -13.42 2.31
C ALA A 184 0.13 -12.47 1.15
N ALA A 185 1.43 -12.26 0.89
CA ALA A 185 1.88 -11.44 -0.23
C ALA A 185 1.53 -12.08 -1.60
N ILE A 186 1.70 -13.39 -1.75
CA ILE A 186 1.29 -14.14 -2.95
C ILE A 186 -0.22 -14.02 -3.15
N PHE A 187 -1.00 -14.27 -2.10
CA PHE A 187 -2.46 -14.16 -2.16
C PHE A 187 -2.89 -12.76 -2.58
N ALA A 188 -2.30 -11.72 -1.98
CA ALA A 188 -2.56 -10.33 -2.36
C ALA A 188 -2.17 -10.06 -3.81
N ALA A 189 -0.99 -10.50 -4.28
CA ALA A 189 -0.55 -10.30 -5.66
C ALA A 189 -1.52 -10.94 -6.66
N VAL A 190 -1.96 -12.18 -6.41
CA VAL A 190 -2.93 -12.90 -7.26
C VAL A 190 -4.31 -12.20 -7.23
N LEU A 191 -4.76 -11.78 -6.05
CA LEU A 191 -6.03 -11.06 -5.91
C LEU A 191 -6.01 -9.74 -6.69
N LEU A 192 -4.90 -9.01 -6.63
CA LEU A 192 -4.71 -7.72 -7.31
C LEU A 192 -4.56 -7.86 -8.84
N LEU A 193 -4.24 -9.04 -9.37
CA LEU A 193 -4.32 -9.27 -10.82
C LEU A 193 -5.75 -9.05 -11.36
N ARG A 194 -6.78 -9.42 -10.59
CA ARG A 194 -8.19 -9.14 -10.98
C ARG A 194 -8.46 -7.65 -11.08
N VAL A 195 -7.87 -6.85 -10.18
CA VAL A 195 -7.92 -5.39 -10.27
C VAL A 195 -7.22 -4.90 -11.53
N GLY A 196 -6.04 -5.44 -11.84
CA GLY A 196 -5.29 -5.13 -13.05
C GLY A 196 -6.08 -5.41 -14.33
N TYR A 197 -6.77 -6.55 -14.41
CA TYR A 197 -7.66 -6.87 -15.53
C TYR A 197 -8.82 -5.87 -15.67
N TRP A 198 -9.50 -5.55 -14.56
CA TRP A 198 -10.58 -4.57 -14.56
C TRP A 198 -10.06 -3.19 -14.96
N TYR A 199 -8.93 -2.77 -14.42
CA TYR A 199 -8.34 -1.47 -14.71
C TYR A 199 -7.92 -1.35 -16.19
N SER A 200 -7.31 -2.38 -16.77
CA SER A 200 -6.97 -2.40 -18.19
C SER A 200 -8.21 -2.30 -19.08
N ALA A 201 -9.29 -3.01 -18.72
CA ALA A 201 -10.57 -2.93 -19.41
C ALA A 201 -11.19 -1.53 -19.30
N ARG A 202 -11.09 -0.90 -18.13
CA ARG A 202 -11.58 0.47 -17.89
C ARG A 202 -10.83 1.50 -18.76
N LEU A 203 -9.51 1.40 -18.83
CA LEU A 203 -8.70 2.27 -19.69
C LEU A 203 -9.05 2.10 -21.17
N ALA A 204 -9.17 0.86 -21.63
CA ALA A 204 -9.56 0.57 -23.02
C ALA A 204 -10.96 1.14 -23.34
N TYR A 205 -11.90 1.06 -22.41
CA TYR A 205 -13.23 1.66 -22.56
C TYR A 205 -13.15 3.19 -22.65
N GLN A 206 -12.36 3.84 -21.80
CA GLN A 206 -12.18 5.30 -21.83
C GLN A 206 -11.58 5.78 -23.15
N MET A 207 -10.53 5.10 -23.63
CA MET A 207 -9.88 5.42 -24.91
C MET A 207 -10.85 5.25 -26.09
N ARG A 208 -11.63 4.17 -26.11
CA ARG A 208 -12.57 3.89 -27.19
C ARG A 208 -13.71 4.90 -27.28
N ASN A 209 -14.18 5.40 -26.13
CA ASN A 209 -15.31 6.34 -26.09
C ASN A 209 -14.85 7.79 -25.99
N ASN A 210 -13.57 8.09 -26.20
CA ASN A 210 -12.98 9.42 -26.09
C ASN A 210 -13.37 10.13 -24.78
N ILE A 211 -13.48 9.38 -23.67
CA ILE A 211 -13.82 9.96 -22.38
C ILE A 211 -12.57 10.68 -21.85
N PRO A 212 -12.61 12.02 -21.71
CA PRO A 212 -11.44 12.77 -21.27
C PRO A 212 -11.06 12.35 -19.84
N ALA A 213 -9.76 12.37 -19.55
CA ALA A 213 -9.28 12.21 -18.18
C ALA A 213 -9.92 13.29 -17.29
N PRO A 214 -10.22 12.98 -16.02
CA PRO A 214 -10.77 13.96 -15.09
C PRO A 214 -9.86 15.20 -15.04
N GLN A 215 -10.39 16.33 -15.52
CA GLN A 215 -9.64 17.60 -15.49
C GLN A 215 -9.57 18.10 -14.04
N PRO A 216 -8.41 18.57 -13.58
CA PRO A 216 -8.33 19.23 -12.27
C PRO A 216 -9.28 20.44 -12.27
N ASN A 217 -10.06 20.58 -11.20
CA ASN A 217 -10.95 21.72 -11.08
C ASN A 217 -10.12 23.01 -10.97
N THR A 218 -10.05 23.75 -12.09
CA THR A 218 -9.25 24.98 -12.20
C THR A 218 -9.93 26.20 -11.60
N SER A 219 -11.20 26.09 -11.19
CA SER A 219 -11.99 27.20 -10.62
C SER A 219 -11.47 27.71 -9.26
N ILE A 220 -10.61 26.95 -8.59
CA ILE A 220 -10.07 27.30 -7.27
C ILE A 220 -8.78 28.09 -7.48
N SER A 221 -8.72 29.32 -6.91
CA SER A 221 -7.51 30.16 -6.96
C SER A 221 -6.30 29.45 -6.35
N ARG A 222 -5.08 29.74 -6.87
CA ARG A 222 -3.83 29.16 -6.34
C ARG A 222 -3.68 29.39 -4.83
N ARG A 223 -3.99 30.60 -4.34
CA ARG A 223 -3.91 30.95 -2.90
C ARG A 223 -4.80 30.04 -2.06
N ARG A 224 -6.04 29.78 -2.51
CA ARG A 224 -6.99 28.90 -1.80
C ARG A 224 -6.52 27.43 -1.80
N LYS A 225 -5.89 26.98 -2.88
CA LYS A 225 -5.27 25.64 -2.95
C LYS A 225 -4.13 25.50 -1.94
N TYR A 226 -3.24 26.47 -1.84
CA TYR A 226 -2.12 26.44 -0.88
C TYR A 226 -2.62 26.45 0.56
N TRP A 227 -3.60 27.30 0.91
CA TRP A 227 -4.17 27.31 2.25
C TRP A 227 -4.89 26.00 2.60
N ALA A 228 -5.65 25.42 1.67
CA ALA A 228 -6.29 24.13 1.87
C ALA A 228 -5.26 23.01 2.08
N LEU A 229 -4.18 22.99 1.28
CA LEU A 229 -3.08 22.03 1.45
C LEU A 229 -2.38 22.22 2.79
N LEU A 230 -2.07 23.46 3.19
CA LEU A 230 -1.45 23.74 4.48
C LEU A 230 -2.31 23.23 5.65
N ILE A 231 -3.60 23.52 5.64
CA ILE A 231 -4.54 23.05 6.66
C ILE A 231 -4.57 21.52 6.70
N LEU A 232 -4.64 20.86 5.54
CA LEU A 232 -4.62 19.40 5.46
C LEU A 232 -3.32 18.82 6.01
N VAL A 233 -2.17 19.40 5.68
CA VAL A 233 -0.86 18.97 6.21
C VAL A 233 -0.81 19.11 7.72
N LEU A 234 -1.28 20.25 8.26
CA LEU A 234 -1.32 20.47 9.72
C LEU A 234 -2.24 19.48 10.43
N LEU A 235 -3.42 19.17 9.86
CA LEU A 235 -4.35 18.19 10.42
C LEU A 235 -3.76 16.78 10.40
N ILE A 236 -3.13 16.39 9.28
CA ILE A 236 -2.47 15.08 9.14
C ILE A 236 -1.30 14.98 10.11
N PHE A 237 -0.47 16.03 10.20
CA PHE A 237 0.65 16.08 11.15
C PHE A 237 0.15 15.93 12.59
N SER A 238 -0.87 16.69 13.01
CA SER A 238 -1.46 16.62 14.34
C SER A 238 -1.97 15.21 14.67
N LYS A 239 -2.69 14.58 13.72
CA LYS A 239 -3.17 13.20 13.87
C LYS A 239 -2.01 12.22 14.08
N TYR A 240 -0.99 12.25 13.21
CA TYR A 240 0.12 11.31 13.29
C TYR A 240 1.03 11.59 14.49
N PHE A 241 1.21 12.85 14.86
CA PHE A 241 1.92 13.22 16.08
C PHE A 241 1.25 12.64 17.32
N TYR A 242 -0.08 12.82 17.45
CA TYR A 242 -0.87 12.22 18.51
C TYR A 242 -0.75 10.70 18.52
N THR A 243 -0.93 10.06 17.36
CA THR A 243 -0.82 8.59 17.25
C THR A 243 0.57 8.10 17.65
N ALA A 244 1.62 8.77 17.19
CA ALA A 244 3.00 8.42 17.53
C ALA A 244 3.28 8.57 19.03
N CYS A 245 2.80 9.65 19.65
CA CYS A 245 2.91 9.84 21.10
C CYS A 245 2.18 8.73 21.85
N MET A 246 0.95 8.40 21.46
CA MET A 246 0.18 7.34 22.10
C MET A 246 0.85 5.97 21.95
N THR A 247 1.26 5.59 20.75
CA THR A 247 1.91 4.28 20.53
C THR A 247 3.27 4.17 21.22
N SER A 248 4.01 5.28 21.35
CA SER A 248 5.33 5.27 21.99
C SER A 248 5.28 5.31 23.50
N TYR A 249 4.31 6.01 24.10
CA TYR A 249 4.28 6.26 25.53
C TYR A 249 3.19 5.50 26.28
N PHE A 250 2.13 5.07 25.59
CA PHE A 250 1.02 4.39 26.25
C PHE A 250 1.44 3.09 26.95
N THR A 251 2.40 2.37 26.37
CA THR A 251 2.97 1.16 26.97
C THR A 251 3.63 1.42 28.33
N PHE A 252 4.20 2.61 28.56
CA PHE A 252 4.80 2.98 29.84
C PHE A 252 3.77 3.29 30.94
N PHE A 253 2.51 3.53 30.56
CA PHE A 253 1.42 3.69 31.53
C PHE A 253 0.72 2.39 31.90
N LEU A 254 1.01 1.29 31.17
CA LEU A 254 0.42 -0.02 31.39
C LEU A 254 1.32 -0.94 32.24
N ILE A 255 2.56 -0.52 32.51
CA ILE A 255 3.54 -1.21 33.35
C ILE A 255 3.60 -0.53 34.72
#